data_2a4f867d3bb305638947dc925824169f
#
_entry.id   2a4f867d3bb305638947dc925824169f
#
_cell.length_a   1.000
_cell.length_b   1.000
_cell.length_c   1.000
_cell.angle_alpha   90.00
_cell.angle_beta   90.00
_cell.angle_gamma   90.00
#
_symmetry.space_group_name_H-M   'P 1'
#
loop_
_entity.id
_entity.type
_entity.pdbx_description
1 polymer ?
#
loop_
_entity_poly.entity_id
_entity_poly.type
_entity_poly.pdbx_seq_one_letter_code
_entity_poly.pdbx_strand_id
1 'polypeptide(L)'
;MNILILGSGGREHTFAYKISQSNRCEKLFVAPGNAGTEAIATNVELKVTDFEAVKKCVVENNIEMVVVGPEDPLVHGIADYFAETSALKNVMLIGPSKRGALLEGSKQRAKEFMMQHNIPTAAYESFTAESLEAGKAFLEKLNPPYVLKADGLAAGKGVLILKDLEEAKQELENMLAHSKFGEASSKVVIEEFLDGIELSVFVLTDGKNYKILPTAKDYKRIGEGDTGLNTGGMGAISPVPFADEILMKKIEDRIVKPTVNGLSEEKIDYKGFVFIGLIKVNDEPFVIEYNVRMGDPETEVVLPRIKTDLVALFEATYNQTLNNITIEIDERAATTVMLVSGGYPEDYEKGKEISGLVNVEGSIVFHAGTKSENGKILSNGGRVMAVTSLDDDFRKALKKSYQNIEKLNFDRMQYRSDIGFDL
;
A
#
# COMPACT_ATOMS: atom_id res chain seq x y z
N MET A 1 13.41 -17.74 -14.40
CA MET A 1 12.15 -17.24 -15.03
C MET A 1 12.24 -15.75 -15.33
N ASN A 2 11.48 -15.29 -16.33
CA ASN A 2 11.32 -13.87 -16.60
C ASN A 2 10.14 -13.31 -15.80
N ILE A 3 10.35 -12.20 -15.11
CA ILE A 3 9.36 -11.61 -14.19
C ILE A 3 9.06 -10.18 -14.61
N LEU A 4 7.78 -9.80 -14.60
CA LEU A 4 7.31 -8.43 -14.85
C LEU A 4 6.68 -7.88 -13.56
N ILE A 5 7.11 -6.70 -13.14
CA ILE A 5 6.44 -5.91 -12.09
C ILE A 5 5.66 -4.79 -12.77
N LEU A 6 4.38 -4.67 -12.42
CA LEU A 6 3.56 -3.54 -12.86
C LEU A 6 3.57 -2.43 -11.81
N GLY A 7 3.90 -1.21 -12.22
CA GLY A 7 3.95 0.00 -11.42
C GLY A 7 5.28 0.75 -11.51
N SER A 8 5.42 1.85 -10.77
CA SER A 8 6.59 2.76 -10.87
C SER A 8 6.98 3.42 -9.56
N GLY A 9 6.35 3.09 -8.44
CA GLY A 9 6.59 3.69 -7.13
C GLY A 9 7.78 3.09 -6.37
N GLY A 10 7.96 3.56 -5.14
CA GLY A 10 8.95 3.01 -4.21
C GLY A 10 8.68 1.55 -3.88
N ARG A 11 7.41 1.18 -3.74
CA ARG A 11 6.94 -0.19 -3.59
C ARG A 11 7.44 -1.09 -4.73
N GLU A 12 7.27 -0.69 -5.98
CA GLU A 12 7.71 -1.48 -7.13
C GLU A 12 9.23 -1.55 -7.23
N HIS A 13 9.93 -0.47 -6.90
CA HIS A 13 11.39 -0.52 -6.81
C HIS A 13 11.85 -1.48 -5.70
N THR A 14 11.15 -1.52 -4.57
CA THR A 14 11.46 -2.47 -3.48
C THR A 14 11.19 -3.92 -3.88
N PHE A 15 10.11 -4.19 -4.62
CA PHE A 15 9.91 -5.51 -5.24
C PHE A 15 11.03 -5.87 -6.20
N ALA A 16 11.41 -4.94 -7.09
CA ALA A 16 12.50 -5.17 -8.04
C ALA A 16 13.83 -5.45 -7.32
N TYR A 17 14.14 -4.68 -6.27
CA TYR A 17 15.32 -4.90 -5.42
C TYR A 17 15.35 -6.29 -4.80
N LYS A 18 14.23 -6.78 -4.26
CA LYS A 18 14.16 -8.13 -3.66
C LYS A 18 14.18 -9.24 -4.69
N ILE A 19 13.48 -9.09 -5.80
CA ILE A 19 13.39 -10.09 -6.87
C ILE A 19 14.75 -10.23 -7.60
N SER A 20 15.48 -9.13 -7.80
CA SER A 20 16.80 -9.16 -8.44
C SER A 20 17.84 -9.96 -7.66
N GLN A 21 17.61 -10.20 -6.36
CA GLN A 21 18.49 -11.04 -5.52
C GLN A 21 18.19 -12.53 -5.65
N SER A 22 17.09 -12.91 -6.29
CA SER A 22 16.68 -14.31 -6.43
C SER A 22 17.41 -15.01 -7.59
N ASN A 23 17.99 -16.18 -7.31
CA ASN A 23 18.54 -17.05 -8.35
C ASN A 23 17.48 -17.64 -9.29
N ARG A 24 16.19 -17.48 -8.97
CA ARG A 24 15.05 -17.90 -9.78
C ARG A 24 14.67 -16.87 -10.84
N CYS A 25 15.07 -15.61 -10.65
CA CYS A 25 14.85 -14.54 -11.62
C CYS A 25 15.97 -14.51 -12.66
N GLU A 26 15.64 -14.76 -13.93
CA GLU A 26 16.59 -14.67 -15.05
C GLU A 26 16.61 -13.27 -15.64
N LYS A 27 15.42 -12.73 -15.93
CA LYS A 27 15.25 -11.36 -16.42
C LYS A 27 14.13 -10.67 -15.67
N LEU A 28 14.39 -9.45 -15.25
CA LEU A 28 13.43 -8.62 -14.54
C LEU A 28 13.01 -7.44 -15.40
N PHE A 29 11.70 -7.25 -15.52
CA PHE A 29 11.07 -6.13 -16.21
C PHE A 29 10.20 -5.35 -15.23
N VAL A 30 10.11 -4.04 -15.40
CA VAL A 30 9.23 -3.17 -14.61
C VAL A 30 8.49 -2.22 -15.55
N ALA A 31 7.18 -2.08 -15.38
CA ALA A 31 6.37 -1.27 -16.28
C ALA A 31 5.42 -0.33 -15.51
N PRO A 32 5.54 0.99 -15.72
CA PRO A 32 6.53 1.67 -16.54
C PRO A 32 7.92 1.78 -15.87
N GLY A 33 8.03 1.53 -14.54
CA GLY A 33 9.26 1.65 -13.78
C GLY A 33 9.66 3.11 -13.48
N ASN A 34 10.86 3.28 -12.94
CA ASN A 34 11.45 4.56 -12.59
C ASN A 34 12.99 4.53 -12.76
N ALA A 35 13.70 5.61 -12.42
CA ALA A 35 15.15 5.66 -12.55
C ALA A 35 15.90 4.62 -11.69
N GLY A 36 15.33 4.22 -10.54
CA GLY A 36 15.93 3.19 -9.67
C GLY A 36 15.75 1.78 -10.23
N THR A 37 14.57 1.47 -10.78
CA THR A 37 14.31 0.18 -11.40
C THR A 37 15.12 -0.03 -12.68
N GLU A 38 15.42 1.04 -13.43
CA GLU A 38 16.28 1.01 -14.63
C GLU A 38 17.70 0.51 -14.32
N ALA A 39 18.19 0.71 -13.10
CA ALA A 39 19.51 0.27 -12.68
C ALA A 39 19.62 -1.26 -12.43
N ILE A 40 18.49 -1.94 -12.19
CA ILE A 40 18.44 -3.36 -11.78
C ILE A 40 17.50 -4.23 -12.62
N ALA A 41 16.75 -3.62 -13.54
CA ALA A 41 15.76 -4.27 -14.38
C ALA A 41 15.66 -3.57 -15.75
N THR A 42 14.83 -4.11 -16.64
CA THR A 42 14.47 -3.44 -17.90
C THR A 42 13.12 -2.74 -17.71
N ASN A 43 13.11 -1.42 -17.79
CA ASN A 43 11.87 -0.66 -17.79
C ASN A 43 11.16 -0.79 -19.14
N VAL A 44 9.82 -0.98 -19.11
CA VAL A 44 8.98 -1.09 -20.31
C VAL A 44 7.88 -0.04 -20.23
N GLU A 45 7.90 0.89 -21.19
CA GLU A 45 6.89 1.96 -21.24
C GLU A 45 5.52 1.39 -21.63
N LEU A 46 4.62 1.29 -20.67
CA LEU A 46 3.22 0.92 -20.89
C LEU A 46 2.33 1.44 -19.75
N LYS A 47 1.05 1.60 -20.05
CA LYS A 47 0.03 1.91 -19.04
C LYS A 47 -0.45 0.61 -18.39
N VAL A 48 -0.34 0.48 -17.06
CA VAL A 48 -0.64 -0.75 -16.31
C VAL A 48 -2.11 -1.20 -16.40
N THR A 49 -3.02 -0.29 -16.78
CA THR A 49 -4.44 -0.58 -17.01
C THR A 49 -4.77 -0.88 -18.47
N ASP A 50 -3.80 -0.80 -19.38
CA ASP A 50 -3.94 -1.28 -20.77
C ASP A 50 -3.54 -2.76 -20.83
N PHE A 51 -4.51 -3.63 -20.61
CA PHE A 51 -4.28 -5.08 -20.50
C PHE A 51 -3.80 -5.71 -21.80
N GLU A 52 -4.14 -5.13 -22.97
CA GLU A 52 -3.60 -5.59 -24.27
C GLU A 52 -2.11 -5.26 -24.39
N ALA A 53 -1.69 -4.06 -23.95
CA ALA A 53 -0.28 -3.70 -23.91
C ALA A 53 0.50 -4.59 -22.91
N VAL A 54 -0.08 -4.88 -21.74
CA VAL A 54 0.50 -5.83 -20.76
C VAL A 54 0.63 -7.22 -21.38
N LYS A 55 -0.42 -7.75 -22.02
CA LYS A 55 -0.38 -9.06 -22.72
C LYS A 55 0.72 -9.10 -23.77
N LYS A 56 0.82 -8.07 -24.60
CA LYS A 56 1.87 -7.97 -25.62
C LYS A 56 3.26 -8.04 -24.98
N CYS A 57 3.52 -7.26 -23.93
CA CYS A 57 4.77 -7.27 -23.18
C CYS A 57 5.09 -8.67 -22.62
N VAL A 58 4.09 -9.34 -22.02
CA VAL A 58 4.23 -10.69 -21.43
C VAL A 58 4.64 -11.71 -22.50
N VAL A 59 3.96 -11.71 -23.65
CA VAL A 59 4.21 -12.67 -24.73
C VAL A 59 5.56 -12.41 -25.40
N GLU A 60 5.88 -11.16 -25.75
CA GLU A 60 7.11 -10.79 -26.46
C GLU A 60 8.38 -11.04 -25.61
N ASN A 61 8.29 -10.92 -24.27
CA ASN A 61 9.41 -11.11 -23.35
C ASN A 61 9.41 -12.48 -22.64
N ASN A 62 8.50 -13.40 -23.02
CA ASN A 62 8.34 -14.71 -22.40
C ASN A 62 8.25 -14.60 -20.87
N ILE A 63 7.39 -13.70 -20.37
CA ILE A 63 7.18 -13.50 -18.93
C ILE A 63 6.42 -14.70 -18.35
N GLU A 64 6.92 -15.24 -17.25
CA GLU A 64 6.37 -16.40 -16.56
C GLU A 64 5.67 -16.00 -15.26
N MET A 65 6.00 -14.82 -14.70
CA MET A 65 5.37 -14.27 -13.50
C MET A 65 5.11 -12.77 -13.65
N VAL A 66 3.93 -12.31 -13.22
CA VAL A 66 3.57 -10.89 -13.14
C VAL A 66 3.23 -10.55 -11.69
N VAL A 67 3.89 -9.53 -11.14
CA VAL A 67 3.62 -8.98 -9.81
C VAL A 67 2.93 -7.63 -9.98
N VAL A 68 1.72 -7.50 -9.45
CA VAL A 68 0.95 -6.25 -9.58
C VAL A 68 1.20 -5.39 -8.35
N GLY A 69 1.82 -4.22 -8.55
CA GLY A 69 2.11 -3.28 -7.47
C GLY A 69 0.91 -2.41 -7.09
N PRO A 70 0.33 -1.61 -8.01
CA PRO A 70 -0.77 -0.68 -7.71
C PRO A 70 -2.15 -1.37 -7.71
N GLU A 71 -3.11 -0.72 -7.06
CA GLU A 71 -4.50 -1.18 -6.95
C GLU A 71 -5.30 -1.09 -8.25
N ASP A 72 -5.03 -0.08 -9.07
CA ASP A 72 -5.82 0.21 -10.28
C ASP A 72 -6.00 -1.02 -11.20
N PRO A 73 -4.94 -1.70 -11.67
CA PRO A 73 -5.12 -2.86 -12.54
C PRO A 73 -5.83 -4.02 -11.82
N LEU A 74 -5.71 -4.17 -10.50
CA LEU A 74 -6.39 -5.19 -9.71
C LEU A 74 -7.90 -4.95 -9.69
N VAL A 75 -8.32 -3.74 -9.39
CA VAL A 75 -9.74 -3.35 -9.34
C VAL A 75 -10.37 -3.41 -10.74
N HIS A 76 -9.60 -3.12 -11.79
CA HIS A 76 -10.05 -3.28 -13.17
C HIS A 76 -10.08 -4.76 -13.64
N GLY A 77 -9.55 -5.72 -12.85
CA GLY A 77 -9.69 -7.15 -13.11
C GLY A 77 -8.60 -7.76 -13.98
N ILE A 78 -7.36 -7.33 -13.82
CA ILE A 78 -6.22 -7.89 -14.55
C ILE A 78 -6.07 -9.41 -14.32
N ALA A 79 -6.34 -9.90 -13.09
CA ALA A 79 -6.24 -11.33 -12.80
C ALA A 79 -7.29 -12.14 -13.58
N ASP A 80 -8.52 -11.64 -13.68
CA ASP A 80 -9.59 -12.25 -14.47
C ASP A 80 -9.24 -12.24 -15.96
N TYR A 81 -8.71 -11.11 -16.46
CA TYR A 81 -8.22 -11.01 -17.85
C TYR A 81 -7.14 -12.06 -18.16
N PHE A 82 -6.18 -12.31 -17.23
CA PHE A 82 -5.16 -13.33 -17.39
C PHE A 82 -5.77 -14.74 -17.41
N ALA A 83 -6.73 -15.02 -16.53
CA ALA A 83 -7.40 -16.31 -16.46
C ALA A 83 -8.22 -16.62 -17.73
N GLU A 84 -8.84 -15.62 -18.34
CA GLU A 84 -9.67 -15.75 -19.55
C GLU A 84 -8.87 -15.75 -20.85
N THR A 85 -7.66 -15.16 -20.86
CA THR A 85 -6.84 -15.02 -22.07
C THR A 85 -5.95 -16.25 -22.26
N SER A 86 -6.15 -17.00 -23.35
CA SER A 86 -5.45 -18.27 -23.61
C SER A 86 -3.93 -18.17 -23.61
N ALA A 87 -3.37 -17.06 -24.09
CA ALA A 87 -1.92 -16.82 -24.13
C ALA A 87 -1.31 -16.55 -22.73
N LEU A 88 -2.13 -16.22 -21.73
CA LEU A 88 -1.70 -15.83 -20.39
C LEU A 88 -2.02 -16.88 -19.30
N LYS A 89 -2.76 -17.92 -19.62
CA LYS A 89 -3.25 -18.92 -18.65
C LYS A 89 -2.17 -19.61 -17.82
N ASN A 90 -0.95 -19.71 -18.36
CA ASN A 90 0.17 -20.35 -17.67
C ASN A 90 1.12 -19.33 -17.00
N VAL A 91 0.80 -18.05 -17.06
CA VAL A 91 1.59 -17.00 -16.44
C VAL A 91 1.11 -16.81 -14.99
N MET A 92 2.01 -16.91 -14.03
CA MET A 92 1.70 -16.68 -12.63
C MET A 92 1.41 -15.20 -12.41
N LEU A 93 0.22 -14.85 -11.96
CA LEU A 93 -0.11 -13.48 -11.57
C LEU A 93 -0.25 -13.40 -10.05
N ILE A 94 0.49 -12.49 -9.45
CA ILE A 94 0.42 -12.19 -8.01
C ILE A 94 -0.47 -10.96 -7.84
N GLY A 95 -1.70 -11.22 -7.46
CA GLY A 95 -2.79 -10.27 -7.27
C GLY A 95 -4.13 -11.00 -7.19
N PRO A 96 -5.14 -10.43 -6.51
CA PRO A 96 -6.47 -11.03 -6.42
C PRO A 96 -7.25 -10.89 -7.72
N SER A 97 -8.31 -11.73 -7.87
CA SER A 97 -9.38 -11.50 -8.83
C SER A 97 -10.05 -10.14 -8.63
N LYS A 98 -10.78 -9.64 -9.63
CA LYS A 98 -11.57 -8.41 -9.53
C LYS A 98 -12.50 -8.42 -8.31
N ARG A 99 -13.11 -9.58 -8.02
CA ARG A 99 -13.97 -9.74 -6.84
C ARG A 99 -13.19 -9.59 -5.53
N GLY A 100 -11.98 -10.11 -5.44
CA GLY A 100 -11.09 -9.93 -4.30
C GLY A 100 -10.61 -8.48 -4.15
N ALA A 101 -10.34 -7.82 -5.29
CA ALA A 101 -9.92 -6.43 -5.32
C ALA A 101 -11.01 -5.44 -4.83
N LEU A 102 -12.27 -5.85 -4.77
CA LEU A 102 -13.34 -5.03 -4.18
C LEU A 102 -13.17 -4.79 -2.67
N LEU A 103 -12.33 -5.55 -1.97
CA LEU A 103 -12.01 -5.25 -0.57
C LEU A 103 -11.25 -3.90 -0.41
N GLU A 104 -10.55 -3.43 -1.45
CA GLU A 104 -9.98 -2.07 -1.52
C GLU A 104 -10.84 -1.15 -2.38
N GLY A 105 -11.38 -1.67 -3.50
CA GLY A 105 -12.12 -0.90 -4.49
C GLY A 105 -13.50 -0.40 -4.01
N SER A 106 -14.07 -0.99 -2.95
CA SER A 106 -15.33 -0.56 -2.34
C SER A 106 -15.28 -0.71 -0.82
N LYS A 107 -15.36 0.41 -0.12
CA LYS A 107 -15.38 0.43 1.36
C LYS A 107 -16.65 -0.22 1.91
N GLN A 108 -17.77 -0.03 1.23
CA GLN A 108 -19.02 -0.73 1.59
C GLN A 108 -18.82 -2.25 1.49
N ARG A 109 -18.27 -2.75 0.37
CA ARG A 109 -18.05 -4.20 0.22
C ARG A 109 -17.08 -4.74 1.27
N ALA A 110 -16.02 -3.99 1.61
CA ALA A 110 -15.12 -4.34 2.70
C ALA A 110 -15.86 -4.44 4.05
N LYS A 111 -16.72 -3.48 4.35
CA LYS A 111 -17.53 -3.48 5.59
C LYS A 111 -18.52 -4.65 5.62
N GLU A 112 -19.23 -4.92 4.53
CA GLU A 112 -20.14 -6.07 4.41
C GLU A 112 -19.39 -7.38 4.64
N PHE A 113 -18.20 -7.53 4.04
CA PHE A 113 -17.33 -8.70 4.25
C PHE A 113 -16.92 -8.84 5.72
N MET A 114 -16.47 -7.75 6.35
CA MET A 114 -16.08 -7.78 7.77
C MET A 114 -17.24 -8.16 8.67
N MET A 115 -18.43 -7.62 8.45
CA MET A 115 -19.64 -7.96 9.21
C MET A 115 -20.02 -9.43 9.02
N GLN A 116 -20.02 -9.92 7.78
CA GLN A 116 -20.39 -11.31 7.46
C GLN A 116 -19.46 -12.33 8.14
N HIS A 117 -18.17 -11.99 8.26
CA HIS A 117 -17.15 -12.89 8.83
C HIS A 117 -16.78 -12.53 10.27
N ASN A 118 -17.56 -11.70 10.96
CA ASN A 118 -17.37 -11.28 12.36
C ASN A 118 -15.99 -10.67 12.62
N ILE A 119 -15.47 -9.89 11.68
CA ILE A 119 -14.18 -9.18 11.79
C ILE A 119 -14.41 -7.82 12.44
N PRO A 120 -13.69 -7.49 13.54
CA PRO A 120 -13.86 -6.22 14.25
C PRO A 120 -13.55 -5.02 13.37
N THR A 121 -14.48 -4.09 13.27
CA THR A 121 -14.34 -2.82 12.55
C THR A 121 -15.28 -1.78 13.16
N ALA A 122 -15.11 -0.50 12.82
CA ALA A 122 -15.99 0.60 13.24
C ALA A 122 -17.45 0.33 12.80
N ALA A 123 -18.41 0.69 13.65
CA ALA A 123 -19.81 0.74 13.26
C ALA A 123 -19.99 1.72 12.09
N TYR A 124 -20.87 1.37 11.15
CA TYR A 124 -20.99 2.15 9.92
C TYR A 124 -22.39 2.07 9.32
N GLU A 125 -22.69 3.03 8.44
CA GLU A 125 -23.82 2.98 7.53
C GLU A 125 -23.44 3.62 6.19
N SER A 126 -24.05 3.16 5.09
CA SER A 126 -23.75 3.63 3.74
C SER A 126 -24.91 4.41 3.15
N PHE A 127 -24.60 5.50 2.45
CA PHE A 127 -25.59 6.43 1.90
C PHE A 127 -25.28 6.78 0.44
N THR A 128 -26.33 7.03 -0.33
CA THR A 128 -26.28 7.53 -1.72
C THR A 128 -26.99 8.89 -1.80
N ALA A 129 -26.98 9.51 -2.97
CA ALA A 129 -27.69 10.79 -3.17
C ALA A 129 -29.18 10.68 -2.82
N GLU A 130 -29.83 9.54 -3.09
CA GLU A 130 -31.24 9.31 -2.77
C GLU A 130 -31.50 9.19 -1.27
N SER A 131 -30.49 8.84 -0.48
CA SER A 131 -30.57 8.68 0.99
C SER A 131 -29.84 9.79 1.76
N LEU A 132 -29.54 10.94 1.14
CA LEU A 132 -28.79 12.04 1.75
C LEU A 132 -29.37 12.50 3.08
N GLU A 133 -30.70 12.71 3.15
CA GLU A 133 -31.35 13.16 4.39
C GLU A 133 -31.30 12.11 5.52
N ALA A 134 -31.34 10.82 5.16
CA ALA A 134 -31.11 9.75 6.13
C ALA A 134 -29.65 9.76 6.63
N GLY A 135 -28.69 10.05 5.76
CA GLY A 135 -27.27 10.22 6.13
C GLY A 135 -27.05 11.39 7.08
N LYS A 136 -27.69 12.55 6.84
CA LYS A 136 -27.66 13.69 7.76
C LYS A 136 -28.26 13.34 9.12
N ALA A 137 -29.39 12.63 9.14
CA ALA A 137 -30.03 12.16 10.38
C ALA A 137 -29.19 11.06 11.10
N PHE A 138 -28.38 10.29 10.38
CA PHE A 138 -27.45 9.34 10.98
C PHE A 138 -26.30 10.06 11.68
N LEU A 139 -25.72 11.11 11.07
CA LEU A 139 -24.70 11.95 11.70
C LEU A 139 -25.15 12.53 13.04
N GLU A 140 -26.43 12.92 13.17
CA GLU A 140 -26.98 13.43 14.43
C GLU A 140 -26.99 12.44 15.60
N LYS A 141 -26.88 11.14 15.30
CA LYS A 141 -26.83 10.06 16.30
C LYS A 141 -25.41 9.70 16.73
N LEU A 142 -24.40 10.18 15.98
CA LEU A 142 -22.98 9.92 16.27
C LEU A 142 -22.41 11.02 17.17
N ASN A 143 -21.28 10.68 17.81
CA ASN A 143 -20.45 11.65 18.51
C ASN A 143 -19.29 12.09 17.61
N PRO A 144 -18.86 13.38 17.69
CA PRO A 144 -17.69 13.82 16.97
C PRO A 144 -16.42 13.13 17.48
N PRO A 145 -15.37 12.97 16.65
CA PRO A 145 -15.33 13.37 15.23
C PRO A 145 -16.16 12.46 14.31
N TYR A 146 -16.69 13.03 13.23
CA TYR A 146 -17.46 12.34 12.20
C TYR A 146 -16.55 11.85 11.09
N VAL A 147 -16.64 10.58 10.70
CA VAL A 147 -15.80 9.97 9.66
C VAL A 147 -16.64 9.69 8.42
N LEU A 148 -16.35 10.41 7.33
CA LEU A 148 -17.00 10.23 6.03
C LEU A 148 -15.97 9.67 5.04
N LYS A 149 -16.32 8.56 4.37
CA LYS A 149 -15.43 7.91 3.39
C LYS A 149 -16.14 7.75 2.06
N ALA A 150 -15.58 8.31 0.99
CA ALA A 150 -16.00 7.98 -0.37
C ALA A 150 -15.78 6.49 -0.64
N ASP A 151 -16.75 5.80 -1.26
CA ASP A 151 -16.73 4.33 -1.39
C ASP A 151 -15.63 3.85 -2.35
N GLY A 152 -15.41 4.53 -3.47
CA GLY A 152 -14.42 4.16 -4.47
C GLY A 152 -12.98 4.59 -4.17
N LEU A 153 -12.07 4.28 -5.12
CA LEU A 153 -10.69 4.75 -5.07
C LEU A 153 -10.63 6.28 -5.19
N ALA A 154 -10.00 6.94 -4.23
CA ALA A 154 -9.86 8.40 -4.17
C ALA A 154 -8.42 8.85 -3.82
N ALA A 155 -7.42 8.03 -4.11
CA ALA A 155 -5.99 8.30 -3.90
C ALA A 155 -5.69 8.87 -2.49
N GLY A 156 -6.30 8.28 -1.44
CA GLY A 156 -6.14 8.71 -0.04
C GLY A 156 -6.86 10.01 0.34
N LYS A 157 -7.54 10.68 -0.60
CA LYS A 157 -8.23 11.97 -0.36
C LYS A 157 -9.71 11.82 -0.01
N GLY A 158 -10.29 10.63 -0.18
CA GLY A 158 -11.72 10.35 0.01
C GLY A 158 -12.16 10.16 1.46
N VAL A 159 -11.31 10.41 2.45
CA VAL A 159 -11.63 10.29 3.89
C VAL A 159 -11.59 11.65 4.54
N LEU A 160 -12.72 12.03 5.16
CA LEU A 160 -12.85 13.26 5.93
C LEU A 160 -13.14 12.93 7.39
N ILE A 161 -12.43 13.59 8.31
CA ILE A 161 -12.62 13.47 9.76
C ILE A 161 -12.96 14.88 10.27
N LEU A 162 -14.19 15.09 10.67
CA LEU A 162 -14.78 16.39 10.94
C LEU A 162 -15.24 16.48 12.38
N LYS A 163 -15.04 17.63 13.02
CA LYS A 163 -15.38 17.84 14.44
C LYS A 163 -16.74 18.52 14.60
N ASP A 164 -17.20 19.24 13.60
CA ASP A 164 -18.45 19.98 13.61
C ASP A 164 -19.54 19.23 12.84
N LEU A 165 -20.74 19.17 13.42
CA LEU A 165 -21.86 18.43 12.83
C LEU A 165 -22.37 19.07 11.53
N GLU A 166 -22.49 20.40 11.52
CA GLU A 166 -23.01 21.10 10.34
C GLU A 166 -22.00 21.05 9.19
N GLU A 167 -20.70 21.14 9.50
CA GLU A 167 -19.65 20.88 8.52
C GLU A 167 -19.73 19.45 7.97
N ALA A 168 -19.94 18.44 8.83
CA ALA A 168 -20.08 17.05 8.40
C ALA A 168 -21.29 16.83 7.48
N LYS A 169 -22.44 17.46 7.78
CA LYS A 169 -23.63 17.42 6.92
C LYS A 169 -23.39 18.09 5.57
N GLN A 170 -22.72 19.25 5.57
CA GLN A 170 -22.39 19.96 4.34
C GLN A 170 -21.41 19.15 3.46
N GLU A 171 -20.39 18.53 4.09
CA GLU A 171 -19.44 17.70 3.35
C GLU A 171 -20.08 16.42 2.82
N LEU A 172 -21.02 15.80 3.54
CA LEU A 172 -21.81 14.68 3.04
C LEU A 172 -22.60 15.08 1.78
N GLU A 173 -23.20 16.26 1.78
CA GLU A 173 -23.91 16.81 0.62
C GLU A 173 -22.95 17.11 -0.53
N ASN A 174 -21.79 17.71 -0.27
CA ASN A 174 -20.75 17.96 -1.26
C ASN A 174 -20.26 16.65 -1.93
N MET A 175 -20.12 15.58 -1.14
CA MET A 175 -19.72 14.28 -1.64
C MET A 175 -20.82 13.65 -2.50
N LEU A 176 -22.03 13.51 -1.98
CA LEU A 176 -23.12 12.75 -2.61
C LEU A 176 -23.83 13.52 -3.74
N ALA A 177 -24.16 14.82 -3.52
CA ALA A 177 -24.91 15.62 -4.47
C ALA A 177 -24.03 16.34 -5.49
N HIS A 178 -22.79 16.69 -5.12
CA HIS A 178 -21.89 17.48 -5.95
C HIS A 178 -20.66 16.68 -6.42
N SER A 179 -20.63 15.35 -6.17
CA SER A 179 -19.59 14.43 -6.63
C SER A 179 -18.16 14.91 -6.36
N LYS A 180 -17.90 15.40 -5.14
CA LYS A 180 -16.62 16.02 -4.73
C LYS A 180 -15.39 15.18 -5.11
N PHE A 181 -15.50 13.85 -5.11
CA PHE A 181 -14.44 12.90 -5.51
C PHE A 181 -14.83 12.09 -6.77
N GLY A 182 -15.62 12.67 -7.67
CA GLY A 182 -16.08 12.00 -8.90
C GLY A 182 -16.97 10.78 -8.61
N GLU A 183 -16.81 9.73 -9.40
CA GLU A 183 -17.57 8.47 -9.26
C GLU A 183 -17.41 7.82 -7.87
N ALA A 184 -16.25 7.99 -7.22
CA ALA A 184 -16.01 7.47 -5.88
C ALA A 184 -16.99 8.04 -4.83
N SER A 185 -17.57 9.23 -5.08
CA SER A 185 -18.56 9.87 -4.23
C SER A 185 -20.01 9.46 -4.53
N SER A 186 -20.27 8.55 -5.45
CA SER A 186 -21.65 8.05 -5.71
C SER A 186 -22.25 7.39 -4.47
N LYS A 187 -21.39 6.97 -3.55
CA LYS A 187 -21.72 6.41 -2.25
C LYS A 187 -20.74 6.89 -1.19
N VAL A 188 -21.23 7.13 0.03
CA VAL A 188 -20.42 7.50 1.19
C VAL A 188 -20.70 6.53 2.32
N VAL A 189 -19.65 6.02 2.93
CA VAL A 189 -19.67 5.25 4.17
C VAL A 189 -19.42 6.20 5.32
N ILE A 190 -20.36 6.31 6.25
CA ILE A 190 -20.20 7.06 7.51
C ILE A 190 -19.86 6.06 8.59
N GLU A 191 -18.77 6.33 9.33
CA GLU A 191 -18.28 5.45 10.39
C GLU A 191 -18.20 6.18 11.74
N GLU A 192 -18.31 5.41 12.83
CA GLU A 192 -17.89 5.93 14.12
C GLU A 192 -16.38 6.19 14.11
N PHE A 193 -15.97 7.19 14.86
CA PHE A 193 -14.55 7.47 15.05
C PHE A 193 -13.95 6.50 16.07
N LEU A 194 -12.88 5.81 15.69
CA LEU A 194 -12.08 4.98 16.59
C LEU A 194 -10.87 5.80 17.06
N ASP A 195 -10.72 5.95 18.38
CA ASP A 195 -9.57 6.63 18.99
C ASP A 195 -8.55 5.61 19.46
N GLY A 196 -7.36 5.61 18.84
CA GLY A 196 -6.33 4.61 19.13
C GLY A 196 -5.05 4.83 18.34
N ILE A 197 -4.18 3.82 18.35
CA ILE A 197 -2.90 3.86 17.66
C ILE A 197 -2.97 2.97 16.42
N GLU A 198 -2.67 3.56 15.26
CA GLU A 198 -2.68 2.83 13.98
C GLU A 198 -1.45 1.93 13.82
N LEU A 199 -1.66 0.80 13.13
CA LEU A 199 -0.60 -0.08 12.64
C LEU A 199 -1.05 -0.80 11.37
N SER A 200 -0.08 -1.25 10.60
CA SER A 200 -0.28 -1.98 9.35
C SER A 200 0.17 -3.43 9.51
N VAL A 201 -0.70 -4.36 9.15
CA VAL A 201 -0.40 -5.79 9.11
C VAL A 201 -0.51 -6.29 7.68
N PHE A 202 0.49 -7.00 7.22
CA PHE A 202 0.57 -7.52 5.86
C PHE A 202 0.44 -9.03 5.88
N VAL A 203 -0.40 -9.55 5.03
CA VAL A 203 -0.66 -10.98 4.89
C VAL A 203 -0.41 -11.37 3.44
N LEU A 204 0.48 -12.32 3.21
CA LEU A 204 0.59 -13.00 1.92
C LEU A 204 -0.30 -14.24 1.98
N THR A 205 -1.24 -14.38 1.04
CA THR A 205 -2.18 -15.50 1.02
C THR A 205 -2.32 -16.12 -0.37
N ASP A 206 -2.58 -17.42 -0.39
CA ASP A 206 -2.91 -18.20 -1.56
C ASP A 206 -4.43 -18.47 -1.69
N GLY A 207 -5.22 -17.77 -0.88
CA GLY A 207 -6.68 -17.92 -0.77
C GLY A 207 -7.15 -19.01 0.21
N LYS A 208 -6.22 -19.80 0.75
CA LYS A 208 -6.48 -20.87 1.75
C LYS A 208 -5.51 -20.79 2.92
N ASN A 209 -4.24 -20.65 2.60
CA ASN A 209 -3.14 -20.51 3.55
C ASN A 209 -2.65 -19.06 3.57
N TYR A 210 -1.96 -18.70 4.63
CA TYR A 210 -1.39 -17.36 4.75
C TYR A 210 -0.06 -17.35 5.50
N LYS A 211 0.67 -16.27 5.31
CA LYS A 211 1.84 -15.89 6.12
C LYS A 211 1.67 -14.43 6.53
N ILE A 212 1.80 -14.16 7.81
CA ILE A 212 1.87 -12.80 8.33
C ILE A 212 3.30 -12.29 8.15
N LEU A 213 3.44 -11.16 7.49
CA LEU A 213 4.71 -10.47 7.25
C LEU A 213 4.99 -9.49 8.40
N PRO A 214 6.21 -8.91 8.49
CA PRO A 214 6.51 -7.90 9.50
C PRO A 214 5.49 -6.75 9.50
N THR A 215 5.07 -6.33 10.69
CA THR A 215 4.20 -5.17 10.88
C THR A 215 4.93 -3.88 10.52
N ALA A 216 4.17 -2.84 10.14
CA ALA A 216 4.70 -1.51 9.98
C ALA A 216 3.74 -0.45 10.56
N LYS A 217 4.28 0.74 10.82
CA LYS A 217 3.52 1.95 11.09
C LYS A 217 3.98 3.02 10.12
N ASP A 218 3.05 3.61 9.39
CA ASP A 218 3.28 4.72 8.47
C ASP A 218 2.93 6.07 9.11
N TYR A 219 3.40 7.14 8.48
CA TYR A 219 3.18 8.54 8.89
C TYR A 219 2.55 9.29 7.72
N LYS A 220 1.22 9.47 7.77
CA LYS A 220 0.41 9.95 6.63
C LYS A 220 0.41 11.46 6.45
N ARG A 221 0.61 12.23 7.53
CA ARG A 221 0.54 13.70 7.46
C ARG A 221 1.83 14.29 6.92
N ILE A 222 1.69 15.38 6.14
CA ILE A 222 2.84 16.08 5.54
C ILE A 222 3.71 16.78 6.58
N GLY A 223 3.13 17.29 7.65
CA GLY A 223 3.81 18.08 8.69
C GLY A 223 4.19 17.27 9.90
N GLU A 224 5.18 17.76 10.62
CA GLU A 224 5.64 17.20 11.90
C GLU A 224 4.52 17.18 12.95
N GLY A 225 4.58 16.21 13.90
CA GLY A 225 3.54 16.02 14.88
C GLY A 225 2.18 15.62 14.28
N ASP A 226 2.19 14.97 13.12
CA ASP A 226 0.98 14.56 12.37
C ASP A 226 0.04 15.73 12.07
N THR A 227 0.59 16.83 11.55
CA THR A 227 -0.15 18.02 11.15
C THR A 227 -0.24 18.16 9.63
N GLY A 228 -1.15 19.03 9.18
CA GLY A 228 -1.32 19.34 7.76
C GLY A 228 -2.13 18.29 7.00
N LEU A 229 -1.96 18.26 5.68
CA LEU A 229 -2.72 17.40 4.76
C LEU A 229 -2.28 15.93 4.82
N ASN A 230 -3.21 15.03 4.52
CA ASN A 230 -2.89 13.63 4.28
C ASN A 230 -2.09 13.47 2.97
N THR A 231 -1.15 12.55 3.00
CA THR A 231 -0.29 12.17 1.87
C THR A 231 -0.40 10.68 1.58
N GLY A 232 0.38 10.17 0.65
CA GLY A 232 0.57 8.73 0.46
C GLY A 232 1.46 8.07 1.52
N GLY A 233 2.01 8.84 2.47
CA GLY A 233 2.94 8.40 3.51
C GLY A 233 4.29 9.12 3.41
N MET A 234 4.76 9.65 4.55
CA MET A 234 6.00 10.41 4.69
C MET A 234 7.15 9.59 5.27
N GLY A 235 6.86 8.38 5.71
CA GLY A 235 7.82 7.44 6.26
C GLY A 235 7.12 6.26 6.90
N ALA A 236 7.90 5.24 7.26
CA ALA A 236 7.40 4.06 7.96
C ALA A 236 8.48 3.42 8.83
N ILE A 237 8.04 2.63 9.82
CA ILE A 237 8.88 1.86 10.75
C ILE A 237 8.38 0.42 10.80
N SER A 238 9.30 -0.55 10.81
CA SER A 238 9.01 -1.98 10.98
C SER A 238 10.12 -2.65 11.82
N PRO A 239 9.80 -3.50 12.83
CA PRO A 239 8.46 -3.81 13.32
C PRO A 239 7.89 -2.66 14.15
N VAL A 240 6.58 -2.74 14.43
CA VAL A 240 5.92 -1.80 15.34
C VAL A 240 6.17 -2.23 16.78
N PRO A 241 6.82 -1.39 17.65
CA PRO A 241 7.25 -1.81 18.98
C PRO A 241 6.13 -2.27 19.93
N PHE A 242 4.92 -1.69 19.78
CA PHE A 242 3.77 -2.04 20.61
C PHE A 242 2.97 -3.24 20.07
N ALA A 243 3.32 -3.79 18.90
CA ALA A 243 2.69 -4.98 18.33
C ALA A 243 3.31 -6.25 18.94
N ASP A 244 3.07 -6.46 20.22
CA ASP A 244 3.56 -7.61 20.99
C ASP A 244 2.85 -8.91 20.59
N GLU A 245 3.32 -10.04 21.12
CA GLU A 245 2.76 -11.37 20.85
C GLU A 245 1.28 -11.48 21.20
N ILE A 246 0.83 -10.79 22.26
CA ILE A 246 -0.57 -10.83 22.72
C ILE A 246 -1.46 -10.11 21.70
N LEU A 247 -1.06 -8.90 21.27
CA LEU A 247 -1.78 -8.15 20.26
C LEU A 247 -1.78 -8.90 18.92
N MET A 248 -0.61 -9.40 18.49
CA MET A 248 -0.49 -10.16 17.24
C MET A 248 -1.34 -11.43 17.23
N LYS A 249 -1.46 -12.11 18.38
CA LYS A 249 -2.36 -13.27 18.52
C LYS A 249 -3.84 -12.89 18.36
N LYS A 250 -4.26 -11.76 18.96
CA LYS A 250 -5.62 -11.22 18.76
C LYS A 250 -5.88 -10.85 17.29
N ILE A 251 -4.91 -10.19 16.65
CA ILE A 251 -5.00 -9.82 15.23
C ILE A 251 -5.12 -11.07 14.37
N GLU A 252 -4.28 -12.07 14.60
CA GLU A 252 -4.34 -13.33 13.85
C GLU A 252 -5.69 -14.03 14.03
N ASP A 253 -6.14 -14.22 15.26
CA ASP A 253 -7.34 -15.03 15.54
C ASP A 253 -8.64 -14.32 15.15
N ARG A 254 -8.72 -13.00 15.32
CA ARG A 254 -9.97 -12.24 15.13
C ARG A 254 -10.06 -11.52 13.79
N ILE A 255 -8.94 -11.36 13.08
CA ILE A 255 -8.90 -10.58 11.84
C ILE A 255 -8.31 -11.41 10.70
N VAL A 256 -7.04 -11.85 10.80
CA VAL A 256 -6.36 -12.52 9.69
C VAL A 256 -7.02 -13.84 9.32
N LYS A 257 -7.24 -14.74 10.28
CA LYS A 257 -7.90 -16.02 10.03
C LYS A 257 -9.32 -15.86 9.48
N PRO A 258 -10.20 -15.05 10.09
CA PRO A 258 -11.52 -14.79 9.52
C PRO A 258 -11.47 -14.18 8.12
N THR A 259 -10.50 -13.28 7.85
CA THR A 259 -10.32 -12.70 6.51
C THR A 259 -10.01 -13.80 5.48
N VAL A 260 -8.99 -14.63 5.72
CA VAL A 260 -8.59 -15.67 4.75
C VAL A 260 -9.68 -16.75 4.63
N ASN A 261 -10.31 -17.14 5.74
CA ASN A 261 -11.43 -18.07 5.70
C ASN A 261 -12.62 -17.51 4.90
N GLY A 262 -12.96 -16.23 5.11
CA GLY A 262 -14.01 -15.55 4.36
C GLY A 262 -13.74 -15.51 2.86
N LEU A 263 -12.48 -15.23 2.44
CA LEU A 263 -12.09 -15.31 1.03
C LEU A 263 -12.37 -16.73 0.46
N SER A 264 -12.02 -17.76 1.21
CA SER A 264 -12.22 -19.16 0.80
C SER A 264 -13.71 -19.54 0.79
N GLU A 265 -14.49 -19.17 1.81
CA GLU A 265 -15.93 -19.44 1.93
C GLU A 265 -16.73 -18.77 0.80
N GLU A 266 -16.38 -17.52 0.47
CA GLU A 266 -16.98 -16.82 -0.65
C GLU A 266 -16.43 -17.25 -2.01
N LYS A 267 -15.48 -18.18 -2.06
CA LYS A 267 -14.84 -18.67 -3.30
C LYS A 267 -14.23 -17.54 -4.10
N ILE A 268 -13.56 -16.61 -3.42
CA ILE A 268 -12.81 -15.52 -4.04
C ILE A 268 -11.43 -16.07 -4.43
N ASP A 269 -11.07 -16.03 -5.70
CA ASP A 269 -9.70 -16.35 -6.12
C ASP A 269 -8.77 -15.21 -5.68
N TYR A 270 -7.89 -15.55 -4.75
CA TYR A 270 -6.99 -14.57 -4.13
C TYR A 270 -5.59 -15.15 -4.00
N LYS A 271 -4.63 -14.57 -4.72
CA LYS A 271 -3.22 -14.98 -4.69
C LYS A 271 -2.35 -13.73 -4.61
N GLY A 272 -2.03 -13.31 -3.41
CA GLY A 272 -1.28 -12.06 -3.22
C GLY A 272 -1.37 -11.50 -1.82
N PHE A 273 -1.23 -10.21 -1.71
CA PHE A 273 -1.18 -9.53 -0.43
C PHE A 273 -2.55 -9.02 0.02
N VAL A 274 -2.80 -9.10 1.32
CA VAL A 274 -3.83 -8.35 2.03
C VAL A 274 -3.11 -7.44 3.01
N PHE A 275 -3.13 -6.16 2.75
CA PHE A 275 -2.70 -5.14 3.71
C PHE A 275 -3.92 -4.75 4.54
N ILE A 276 -3.83 -4.94 5.83
CA ILE A 276 -4.87 -4.64 6.81
C ILE A 276 -4.43 -3.42 7.60
N GLY A 277 -5.08 -2.28 7.34
CA GLY A 277 -4.93 -1.09 8.18
C GLY A 277 -5.71 -1.30 9.48
N LEU A 278 -5.03 -1.26 10.60
CA LEU A 278 -5.57 -1.52 11.93
C LEU A 278 -5.45 -0.31 12.83
N ILE A 279 -6.37 -0.22 13.80
CA ILE A 279 -6.26 0.66 14.94
C ILE A 279 -6.43 -0.15 16.23
N LYS A 280 -5.52 0.05 17.18
CA LYS A 280 -5.59 -0.53 18.52
C LYS A 280 -6.34 0.42 19.44
N VAL A 281 -7.53 0.01 19.91
CA VAL A 281 -8.36 0.75 20.87
C VAL A 281 -8.48 -0.08 22.14
N ASN A 282 -8.00 0.44 23.28
CA ASN A 282 -8.03 -0.27 24.56
C ASN A 282 -7.48 -1.72 24.47
N ASP A 283 -6.35 -1.91 23.81
CA ASP A 283 -5.68 -3.20 23.57
C ASP A 283 -6.47 -4.20 22.69
N GLU A 284 -7.52 -3.73 22.00
CA GLU A 284 -8.28 -4.52 21.03
C GLU A 284 -8.05 -4.00 19.60
N PRO A 285 -7.78 -4.90 18.62
CA PRO A 285 -7.57 -4.50 17.25
C PRO A 285 -8.90 -4.36 16.48
N PHE A 286 -9.01 -3.28 15.70
CA PHE A 286 -10.11 -3.05 14.77
C PHE A 286 -9.55 -2.76 13.37
N VAL A 287 -10.25 -3.25 12.33
CA VAL A 287 -9.89 -2.97 10.95
C VAL A 287 -10.42 -1.59 10.55
N ILE A 288 -9.52 -0.73 10.06
CA ILE A 288 -9.85 0.56 9.44
C ILE A 288 -10.21 0.35 7.98
N GLU A 289 -9.36 -0.41 7.26
CA GLU A 289 -9.50 -0.66 5.82
C GLU A 289 -8.69 -1.88 5.38
N TYR A 290 -9.04 -2.43 4.23
CA TYR A 290 -8.21 -3.37 3.48
C TYR A 290 -7.60 -2.68 2.27
N ASN A 291 -6.36 -3.09 1.94
CA ASN A 291 -5.74 -2.85 0.65
C ASN A 291 -5.30 -4.20 0.08
N VAL A 292 -5.50 -4.42 -1.21
CA VAL A 292 -5.30 -5.74 -1.86
C VAL A 292 -3.91 -5.88 -2.49
N ARG A 293 -3.00 -5.08 -2.02
CA ARG A 293 -1.59 -4.99 -2.42
C ARG A 293 -0.76 -4.53 -1.23
N MET A 294 0.56 -4.48 -1.39
CA MET A 294 1.44 -3.90 -0.37
C MET A 294 1.28 -2.37 -0.30
N GLY A 295 1.59 -1.79 0.84
CA GLY A 295 1.60 -0.34 1.05
C GLY A 295 2.82 0.35 0.41
N ASP A 296 2.80 1.66 0.39
CA ASP A 296 3.90 2.53 -0.02
C ASP A 296 3.83 3.80 0.87
N PRO A 297 4.73 3.98 1.91
CA PRO A 297 6.09 3.44 1.94
C PRO A 297 6.31 2.21 2.85
N GLU A 298 5.31 1.45 3.24
CA GLU A 298 5.50 0.32 4.15
C GLU A 298 6.30 -0.81 3.51
N THR A 299 6.17 -1.01 2.20
CA THR A 299 6.94 -2.03 1.46
C THR A 299 8.44 -1.82 1.64
N GLU A 300 8.89 -0.58 1.67
CA GLU A 300 10.28 -0.14 1.81
C GLU A 300 10.91 -0.50 3.16
N VAL A 301 10.09 -0.86 4.16
CA VAL A 301 10.57 -1.34 5.47
C VAL A 301 10.23 -2.80 5.73
N VAL A 302 9.20 -3.35 5.10
CA VAL A 302 8.76 -4.74 5.30
C VAL A 302 9.60 -5.71 4.49
N LEU A 303 9.71 -5.49 3.17
CA LEU A 303 10.41 -6.43 2.28
C LEU A 303 11.93 -6.52 2.53
N PRO A 304 12.65 -5.45 2.86
CA PRO A 304 14.08 -5.57 3.22
C PRO A 304 14.34 -6.47 4.42
N ARG A 305 13.35 -6.65 5.31
CA ARG A 305 13.43 -7.55 6.46
C ARG A 305 13.11 -9.02 6.14
N ILE A 306 12.54 -9.32 4.97
CA ILE A 306 12.27 -10.70 4.56
C ILE A 306 13.55 -11.29 3.95
N LYS A 307 14.14 -12.30 4.61
CA LYS A 307 15.33 -13.01 4.10
C LYS A 307 14.96 -14.11 3.11
N THR A 308 13.82 -14.73 3.29
CA THR A 308 13.31 -15.76 2.39
C THR A 308 13.19 -15.24 0.95
N ASP A 309 13.57 -16.04 -0.03
CA ASP A 309 13.47 -15.69 -1.45
C ASP A 309 12.03 -15.33 -1.82
N LEU A 310 11.84 -14.08 -2.27
CA LEU A 310 10.51 -13.54 -2.57
C LEU A 310 9.87 -14.25 -3.78
N VAL A 311 10.67 -14.68 -4.77
CA VAL A 311 10.16 -15.42 -5.94
C VAL A 311 9.66 -16.79 -5.50
N ALA A 312 10.37 -17.48 -4.60
CA ALA A 312 9.91 -18.75 -4.04
C ALA A 312 8.59 -18.59 -3.25
N LEU A 313 8.42 -17.50 -2.52
CA LEU A 313 7.16 -17.17 -1.84
C LEU A 313 6.02 -16.96 -2.84
N PHE A 314 6.26 -16.26 -3.94
CA PHE A 314 5.26 -16.04 -4.98
C PHE A 314 4.88 -17.31 -5.72
N GLU A 315 5.86 -18.18 -6.05
CA GLU A 315 5.56 -19.50 -6.62
C GLU A 315 4.68 -20.33 -5.68
N ALA A 316 4.99 -20.34 -4.39
CA ALA A 316 4.20 -21.05 -3.40
C ALA A 316 2.79 -20.46 -3.22
N THR A 317 2.67 -19.13 -3.31
CA THR A 317 1.37 -18.45 -3.28
C THR A 317 0.52 -18.85 -4.50
N TYR A 318 1.10 -18.80 -5.70
CA TYR A 318 0.37 -19.17 -6.92
C TYR A 318 -0.05 -20.64 -6.92
N ASN A 319 0.85 -21.53 -6.46
CA ASN A 319 0.63 -22.98 -6.45
C ASN A 319 -0.16 -23.49 -5.22
N GLN A 320 -0.63 -22.61 -4.34
CA GLN A 320 -1.34 -22.93 -3.10
C GLN A 320 -0.56 -23.88 -2.16
N THR A 321 0.74 -23.67 -2.07
CA THR A 321 1.66 -24.43 -1.21
C THR A 321 2.34 -23.56 -0.15
N LEU A 322 1.77 -22.41 0.14
CA LEU A 322 2.36 -21.39 1.03
C LEU A 322 2.54 -21.91 2.48
N ASN A 323 1.71 -22.88 2.91
CA ASN A 323 1.86 -23.56 4.20
C ASN A 323 3.19 -24.33 4.34
N ASN A 324 3.80 -24.75 3.24
CA ASN A 324 5.05 -25.51 3.24
C ASN A 324 6.32 -24.65 3.35
N ILE A 325 6.18 -23.32 3.32
CA ILE A 325 7.32 -22.40 3.41
C ILE A 325 7.34 -21.75 4.79
N THR A 326 8.52 -21.67 5.38
CA THR A 326 8.78 -20.82 6.55
C THR A 326 9.38 -19.50 6.09
N ILE A 327 8.86 -18.38 6.56
CA ILE A 327 9.43 -17.07 6.27
C ILE A 327 10.51 -16.77 7.32
N GLU A 328 11.73 -16.54 6.84
CA GLU A 328 12.82 -16.04 7.67
C GLU A 328 12.84 -14.51 7.62
N ILE A 329 12.82 -13.88 8.79
CA ILE A 329 12.76 -12.43 8.94
C ILE A 329 14.07 -11.93 9.57
N ASP A 330 14.57 -10.80 9.11
CA ASP A 330 15.66 -10.06 9.74
C ASP A 330 15.14 -9.42 11.04
N GLU A 331 15.80 -9.70 12.14
CA GLU A 331 15.39 -9.19 13.46
C GLU A 331 15.61 -7.68 13.62
N ARG A 332 16.49 -7.10 12.81
CA ARG A 332 16.74 -5.66 12.82
C ARG A 332 15.47 -4.89 12.45
N ALA A 333 15.30 -3.74 13.08
CA ALA A 333 14.29 -2.78 12.66
C ALA A 333 14.70 -2.12 11.33
N ALA A 334 13.71 -1.86 10.50
CA ALA A 334 13.85 -1.06 9.28
C ALA A 334 13.03 0.22 9.42
N THR A 335 13.58 1.33 8.96
CA THR A 335 12.90 2.63 8.92
C THR A 335 13.11 3.26 7.57
N THR A 336 12.10 3.98 7.09
CA THR A 336 12.19 4.74 5.85
C THR A 336 11.69 6.16 6.03
N VAL A 337 12.34 7.11 5.37
CA VAL A 337 11.93 8.52 5.33
C VAL A 337 11.73 8.92 3.88
N MET A 338 10.56 9.44 3.57
CA MET A 338 10.17 9.85 2.22
C MET A 338 10.64 11.27 1.93
N LEU A 339 11.39 11.44 0.84
CA LEU A 339 11.76 12.73 0.27
C LEU A 339 10.73 13.14 -0.76
N VAL A 340 10.18 14.35 -0.63
CA VAL A 340 9.08 14.83 -1.45
C VAL A 340 9.42 16.15 -2.15
N SER A 341 8.77 16.40 -3.28
CA SER A 341 8.84 17.68 -3.98
C SER A 341 8.15 18.78 -3.20
N GLY A 342 8.74 19.97 -3.15
CA GLY A 342 8.14 21.11 -2.47
C GLY A 342 6.78 21.50 -3.07
N GLY A 343 5.77 21.58 -2.20
CA GLY A 343 4.36 21.77 -2.56
C GLY A 343 3.51 20.53 -2.43
N TYR A 344 4.11 19.31 -2.43
CA TYR A 344 3.38 18.06 -2.21
C TYR A 344 2.64 18.08 -0.84
N PRO A 345 1.41 17.57 -0.70
CA PRO A 345 0.61 16.80 -1.68
C PRO A 345 -0.27 17.62 -2.64
N GLU A 346 -0.11 18.94 -2.65
CA GLU A 346 -0.77 19.84 -3.59
C GLU A 346 0.08 19.98 -4.87
N ASP A 347 0.10 21.16 -5.50
CA ASP A 347 0.85 21.40 -6.74
C ASP A 347 2.36 21.42 -6.48
N TYR A 348 3.10 20.68 -7.27
CA TYR A 348 4.56 20.59 -7.21
C TYR A 348 5.20 20.57 -8.60
N GLU A 349 6.44 21.04 -8.65
CA GLU A 349 7.25 21.03 -9.87
C GLU A 349 8.00 19.69 -10.02
N LYS A 350 8.13 19.24 -11.27
CA LYS A 350 8.92 18.07 -11.67
C LYS A 350 10.22 18.51 -12.40
N GLY A 351 11.08 17.53 -12.69
CA GLY A 351 12.30 17.76 -13.50
C GLY A 351 13.46 18.35 -12.73
N LYS A 352 13.43 18.34 -11.39
CA LYS A 352 14.56 18.80 -10.56
C LYS A 352 15.65 17.73 -10.54
N GLU A 353 16.89 18.11 -10.83
CA GLU A 353 18.05 17.20 -10.80
C GLU A 353 18.33 16.72 -9.38
N ILE A 354 18.46 15.40 -9.22
CA ILE A 354 18.77 14.74 -7.96
C ILE A 354 20.27 14.46 -7.90
N SER A 355 20.92 14.90 -6.85
CA SER A 355 22.34 14.73 -6.62
C SER A 355 22.64 14.02 -5.30
N GLY A 356 23.87 13.53 -5.14
CA GLY A 356 24.35 12.95 -3.90
C GLY A 356 24.11 11.46 -3.72
N LEU A 357 23.39 10.77 -4.61
CA LEU A 357 23.07 9.34 -4.51
C LEU A 357 24.31 8.46 -4.31
N VAL A 358 25.42 8.80 -4.96
CA VAL A 358 26.68 8.05 -4.84
C VAL A 358 27.37 8.16 -3.47
N ASN A 359 26.93 9.10 -2.64
CA ASN A 359 27.47 9.35 -1.30
C ASN A 359 26.69 8.64 -0.20
N VAL A 360 25.57 7.98 -0.55
CA VAL A 360 24.75 7.23 0.42
C VAL A 360 25.44 5.93 0.80
N GLU A 361 25.62 5.70 2.09
CA GLU A 361 26.32 4.52 2.62
C GLU A 361 25.49 3.84 3.72
N GLY A 362 25.33 2.52 3.64
CA GLY A 362 24.65 1.72 4.65
C GLY A 362 23.14 1.94 4.74
N SER A 363 22.56 2.70 3.80
CA SER A 363 21.11 2.84 3.58
C SER A 363 20.76 2.42 2.16
N ILE A 364 19.52 2.05 1.94
CA ILE A 364 18.97 1.76 0.62
C ILE A 364 18.14 2.98 0.20
N VAL A 365 18.34 3.46 -1.02
CA VAL A 365 17.50 4.51 -1.60
C VAL A 365 16.52 3.87 -2.58
N PHE A 366 15.26 3.82 -2.21
CA PHE A 366 14.20 3.40 -3.12
C PHE A 366 13.66 4.60 -3.88
N HIS A 367 13.71 4.53 -5.19
CA HIS A 367 13.16 5.55 -6.08
C HIS A 367 11.65 5.38 -6.20
N ALA A 368 10.91 6.47 -6.11
CA ALA A 368 9.49 6.55 -6.38
C ALA A 368 9.26 7.42 -7.63
N GLY A 369 8.86 8.66 -7.47
CA GLY A 369 8.65 9.59 -8.57
C GLY A 369 9.95 10.13 -9.15
N THR A 370 10.72 9.30 -9.85
CA THR A 370 11.97 9.68 -10.51
C THR A 370 11.99 9.21 -11.97
N LYS A 371 12.77 9.86 -12.81
CA LYS A 371 13.09 9.45 -14.17
C LYS A 371 14.56 9.70 -14.51
N SER A 372 15.10 8.89 -15.43
CA SER A 372 16.40 9.15 -16.04
C SER A 372 16.22 9.95 -17.32
N GLU A 373 17.02 10.99 -17.50
CA GLU A 373 17.00 11.81 -18.71
C GLU A 373 18.39 12.41 -18.94
N ASN A 374 18.98 12.19 -20.12
CA ASN A 374 20.30 12.69 -20.49
C ASN A 374 21.42 12.37 -19.48
N GLY A 375 21.39 11.16 -18.89
CA GLY A 375 22.37 10.72 -17.90
C GLY A 375 22.19 11.34 -16.50
N LYS A 376 21.10 12.06 -16.27
CA LYS A 376 20.72 12.64 -14.98
C LYS A 376 19.49 11.95 -14.42
N ILE A 377 19.39 11.92 -13.10
CA ILE A 377 18.19 11.48 -12.39
C ILE A 377 17.40 12.73 -12.01
N LEU A 378 16.14 12.79 -12.39
CA LEU A 378 15.26 13.92 -12.18
C LEU A 378 14.02 13.50 -11.36
N SER A 379 13.49 14.45 -10.55
CA SER A 379 12.18 14.27 -9.91
C SER A 379 11.06 14.22 -10.96
N ASN A 380 10.12 13.29 -10.77
CA ASN A 380 8.97 13.07 -11.66
C ASN A 380 7.66 12.84 -10.92
N GLY A 381 7.64 13.05 -9.61
CA GLY A 381 6.46 12.84 -8.76
C GLY A 381 6.49 13.67 -7.48
N GLY A 382 5.43 13.63 -6.72
CA GLY A 382 5.35 14.28 -5.41
C GLY A 382 6.24 13.59 -4.39
N ARG A 383 6.07 12.28 -4.16
CA ARG A 383 7.03 11.44 -3.43
C ARG A 383 8.12 11.02 -4.42
N VAL A 384 9.35 11.36 -4.10
CA VAL A 384 10.49 11.25 -5.03
C VAL A 384 11.35 10.04 -4.70
N MET A 385 11.78 9.89 -3.46
CA MET A 385 12.63 8.78 -3.00
C MET A 385 12.35 8.46 -1.54
N ALA A 386 12.59 7.21 -1.14
CA ALA A 386 12.56 6.75 0.23
C ALA A 386 13.97 6.31 0.66
N VAL A 387 14.46 6.82 1.81
CA VAL A 387 15.75 6.44 2.37
C VAL A 387 15.53 5.45 3.50
N THR A 388 15.84 4.18 3.25
CA THR A 388 15.62 3.05 4.16
C THR A 388 16.91 2.60 4.82
N SER A 389 16.88 2.44 6.13
CA SER A 389 18.00 1.91 6.91
C SER A 389 17.54 0.79 7.83
N LEU A 390 18.46 -0.16 8.13
CA LEU A 390 18.25 -1.22 9.09
C LEU A 390 19.27 -1.09 10.23
N ASP A 391 18.80 -1.31 11.47
CA ASP A 391 19.66 -1.39 12.66
C ASP A 391 18.93 -2.20 13.76
N ASP A 392 19.63 -2.60 14.82
CA ASP A 392 19.04 -3.33 15.95
C ASP A 392 17.96 -2.51 16.69
N ASP A 393 18.04 -1.18 16.60
CA ASP A 393 17.07 -0.24 17.16
C ASP A 393 16.57 0.71 16.07
N PHE A 394 15.24 0.93 15.99
CA PHE A 394 14.65 1.78 14.96
C PHE A 394 15.14 3.24 15.02
N ARG A 395 15.48 3.76 16.22
CA ARG A 395 16.01 5.13 16.37
C ARG A 395 17.40 5.25 15.77
N LYS A 396 18.22 4.18 15.87
CA LYS A 396 19.53 4.12 15.22
C LYS A 396 19.36 4.01 13.69
N ALA A 397 18.41 3.21 13.23
CA ALA A 397 18.07 3.12 11.80
C ALA A 397 17.61 4.49 11.25
N LEU A 398 16.71 5.19 11.95
CA LEU A 398 16.29 6.55 11.59
C LEU A 398 17.46 7.53 11.54
N LYS A 399 18.32 7.54 12.56
CA LYS A 399 19.51 8.40 12.58
C LYS A 399 20.38 8.17 11.33
N LYS A 400 20.58 6.91 10.94
CA LYS A 400 21.32 6.56 9.72
C LYS A 400 20.62 7.06 8.46
N SER A 401 19.29 6.94 8.37
CA SER A 401 18.50 7.48 7.26
C SER A 401 18.67 9.00 7.15
N TYR A 402 18.54 9.74 8.25
CA TYR A 402 18.69 11.19 8.26
C TYR A 402 20.11 11.63 7.89
N GLN A 403 21.16 10.96 8.39
CA GLN A 403 22.55 11.24 8.01
C GLN A 403 22.79 11.05 6.51
N ASN A 404 22.13 10.10 5.88
CA ASN A 404 22.21 9.89 4.44
C ASN A 404 21.35 10.87 3.65
N ILE A 405 20.22 11.31 4.20
CA ILE A 405 19.38 12.36 3.59
C ILE A 405 20.15 13.68 3.46
N GLU A 406 20.99 14.04 4.43
CA GLU A 406 21.84 15.24 4.35
C GLU A 406 22.82 15.24 3.16
N LYS A 407 23.13 14.07 2.59
CA LYS A 407 23.98 13.93 1.40
C LYS A 407 23.20 14.06 0.09
N LEU A 408 21.87 13.96 0.14
CA LEU A 408 20.98 14.02 -1.03
C LEU A 408 20.45 15.44 -1.20
N ASN A 409 20.27 15.84 -2.46
CA ASN A 409 19.70 17.15 -2.72
C ASN A 409 18.97 17.20 -4.07
N PHE A 410 17.82 17.84 -4.07
CA PHE A 410 17.15 18.40 -5.26
C PHE A 410 16.39 19.66 -4.85
N ASP A 411 16.15 20.54 -5.79
CA ASP A 411 15.53 21.85 -5.52
C ASP A 411 14.17 21.71 -4.83
N ARG A 412 13.99 22.42 -3.69
CA ARG A 412 12.80 22.40 -2.83
C ARG A 412 12.46 21.03 -2.24
N MET A 413 13.47 20.17 -2.01
CA MET A 413 13.31 18.91 -1.31
C MET A 413 12.73 19.12 0.10
N GLN A 414 11.75 18.30 0.47
CA GLN A 414 11.14 18.28 1.80
C GLN A 414 11.04 16.86 2.33
N TYR A 415 11.05 16.71 3.65
CA TYR A 415 10.82 15.45 4.38
C TYR A 415 10.44 15.75 5.82
N ARG A 416 9.90 14.79 6.53
CA ARG A 416 9.63 14.89 7.97
C ARG A 416 10.86 14.47 8.78
N SER A 417 11.24 15.26 9.77
CA SER A 417 12.38 14.98 10.67
C SER A 417 11.96 14.21 11.94
N ASP A 418 10.66 13.96 12.13
CA ASP A 418 10.07 13.41 13.34
C ASP A 418 9.47 12.00 13.17
N ILE A 419 9.82 11.27 12.10
CA ILE A 419 9.34 9.88 11.92
C ILE A 419 9.68 9.07 13.17
N GLY A 420 8.69 8.38 13.76
CA GLY A 420 8.85 7.63 15.00
C GLY A 420 8.66 8.44 16.29
N PHE A 421 8.17 9.67 16.20
CA PHE A 421 8.01 10.57 17.35
C PHE A 421 7.08 10.04 18.45
N ASP A 422 6.20 9.13 18.11
CA ASP A 422 5.16 8.55 18.96
C ASP A 422 5.41 7.06 19.35
N LEU A 423 6.65 6.55 19.09
CA LEU A 423 7.06 5.17 19.38
C LEU A 423 8.18 5.06 20.43
#